data_e8a3f695165ee0123ce204edda8f4df6
#
_entry.id   e8a3f695165ee0123ce204edda8f4df6
#
_cell.length_a   1.000
_cell.length_b   1.000
_cell.length_c   1.000
_cell.angle_alpha   90.00
_cell.angle_beta   90.00
_cell.angle_gamma   90.00
#
_symmetry.space_group_name_H-M   'P 1'
#
loop_
_entity.id
_entity.type
_entity.pdbx_description
1 polymer ?
#
loop_
_entity_poly.entity_id
_entity_poly.type
_entity_poly.pdbx_seq_one_letter_code
_entity_poly.pdbx_strand_id
1 'polypeptide(L)'
;MSRKERRKEPALAPKEQVELSQKNIPLRIVLVVLALVAAAVCFANALGEMGKVQPGWQEILATNPITAASQNFVLTYNLGAGSLSPKAEQQKVSELYTRVLDETSQALSNQAVSGVNNLHTLNRQPNADIQVEPELYEAFRVLENAGSRMAYYAPMAEQYDALFSCTYDEEAVQFDPQRDKAAGEFAARIAAFAKDSAAVQVRLLPDNTLRLEVSQEYLDYARESGVETFVDFGILRNALLCDAAADALVQAGYVQGVLSSLDGYARSLNGEEFALNIFERQNGKIKNVGIVNYSGPAALVSFRAFPATESDTVNYYTYSDGTVICPYLN
;
A
#
# COMPACT_ATOMS: atom_id res chain seq x y z
N MET A 1 -2.79 -56.81 40.63
CA MET A 1 -3.91 -57.33 39.84
C MET A 1 -4.73 -56.16 39.31
N SER A 2 -4.51 -55.81 38.05
CA SER A 2 -5.19 -54.67 37.39
C SER A 2 -6.26 -55.22 36.47
N ARG A 3 -7.51 -54.88 36.76
CA ARG A 3 -8.70 -55.28 36.00
C ARG A 3 -8.84 -54.32 34.77
N LYS A 4 -8.53 -54.79 33.55
CA LYS A 4 -8.79 -54.08 32.30
C LYS A 4 -10.29 -54.01 32.06
N GLU A 5 -10.89 -52.86 32.19
CA GLU A 5 -12.24 -52.57 31.69
C GLU A 5 -12.23 -52.61 30.16
N ARG A 6 -12.94 -53.56 29.58
CA ARG A 6 -13.27 -53.59 28.13
C ARG A 6 -14.29 -52.50 27.87
N ARG A 7 -13.90 -51.45 27.13
CA ARG A 7 -14.84 -50.52 26.53
C ARG A 7 -15.75 -51.31 25.57
N LYS A 8 -17.04 -51.31 25.83
CA LYS A 8 -18.03 -51.81 24.88
C LYS A 8 -18.14 -50.84 23.72
N GLU A 9 -17.87 -51.32 22.53
CA GLU A 9 -18.16 -50.55 21.28
C GLU A 9 -19.65 -50.22 21.22
N PRO A 10 -20.03 -49.00 20.82
CA PRO A 10 -21.44 -48.64 20.66
C PRO A 10 -22.04 -49.51 19.54
N ALA A 11 -23.17 -50.13 19.83
CA ALA A 11 -23.90 -50.91 18.84
C ALA A 11 -24.32 -49.99 17.67
N LEU A 12 -23.92 -50.34 16.46
CA LEU A 12 -24.39 -49.70 15.25
C LEU A 12 -25.91 -49.77 15.19
N ALA A 13 -26.55 -48.63 14.94
CA ALA A 13 -28.00 -48.58 14.74
C ALA A 13 -28.41 -49.55 13.61
N PRO A 14 -29.56 -50.26 13.79
CA PRO A 14 -30.01 -51.22 12.77
C PRO A 14 -30.18 -50.46 11.42
N LYS A 15 -29.59 -50.99 10.36
CA LYS A 15 -29.79 -50.49 9.00
C LYS A 15 -31.24 -50.68 8.63
N GLU A 16 -31.99 -49.62 8.58
CA GLU A 16 -33.35 -49.60 8.04
C GLU A 16 -33.29 -49.93 6.56
N GLN A 17 -33.70 -51.10 6.14
CA GLN A 17 -33.84 -51.48 4.73
C GLN A 17 -35.12 -50.81 4.21
N VAL A 18 -34.90 -49.71 3.45
CA VAL A 18 -36.02 -49.09 2.70
C VAL A 18 -36.33 -49.97 1.49
N GLU A 19 -37.42 -50.76 1.58
CA GLU A 19 -37.96 -51.50 0.41
C GLU A 19 -38.53 -50.49 -0.61
N LEU A 20 -37.77 -50.26 -1.69
CA LEU A 20 -38.24 -49.45 -2.80
C LEU A 20 -39.35 -50.19 -3.57
N SER A 21 -40.57 -49.64 -3.51
CA SER A 21 -41.69 -50.15 -4.29
C SER A 21 -41.34 -50.34 -5.75
N GLN A 22 -41.50 -51.52 -6.32
CA GLN A 22 -41.18 -51.84 -7.71
C GLN A 22 -42.21 -51.22 -8.72
N LYS A 23 -43.22 -50.53 -8.27
CA LYS A 23 -44.23 -49.90 -9.09
C LYS A 23 -43.63 -48.65 -9.82
N ASN A 24 -43.70 -48.64 -11.17
CA ASN A 24 -43.26 -47.53 -12.05
C ASN A 24 -41.74 -47.26 -12.05
N ILE A 25 -40.89 -48.31 -11.96
CA ILE A 25 -39.40 -48.22 -12.08
C ILE A 25 -38.99 -47.42 -13.32
N PRO A 26 -39.51 -47.68 -14.55
CA PRO A 26 -39.07 -46.92 -15.71
C PRO A 26 -39.37 -45.41 -15.61
N LEU A 27 -40.51 -45.03 -15.04
CA LEU A 27 -40.85 -43.60 -14.83
C LEU A 27 -39.89 -42.93 -13.82
N ARG A 28 -39.50 -43.66 -12.77
CA ARG A 28 -38.52 -43.15 -11.78
C ARG A 28 -37.15 -42.99 -12.39
N ILE A 29 -36.70 -43.92 -13.23
CA ILE A 29 -35.41 -43.80 -13.93
C ILE A 29 -35.43 -42.59 -14.85
N VAL A 30 -36.48 -42.35 -15.61
CA VAL A 30 -36.63 -41.18 -16.46
C VAL A 30 -36.60 -39.89 -15.65
N LEU A 31 -37.29 -39.84 -14.50
CA LEU A 31 -37.24 -38.66 -13.62
C LEU A 31 -35.87 -38.40 -13.04
N VAL A 32 -35.14 -39.45 -12.63
CA VAL A 32 -33.74 -39.33 -12.13
C VAL A 32 -32.81 -38.82 -13.24
N VAL A 33 -32.93 -39.36 -14.46
CA VAL A 33 -32.12 -38.90 -15.59
C VAL A 33 -32.45 -37.42 -15.90
N LEU A 34 -33.69 -37.04 -15.95
CA LEU A 34 -34.09 -35.64 -16.13
C LEU A 34 -33.55 -34.71 -15.04
N ALA A 35 -33.61 -35.15 -13.78
CA ALA A 35 -33.04 -34.39 -12.66
C ALA A 35 -31.52 -34.23 -12.77
N LEU A 36 -30.81 -35.28 -13.19
CA LEU A 36 -29.36 -35.24 -13.40
C LEU A 36 -28.98 -34.33 -14.58
N VAL A 37 -29.73 -34.36 -15.66
CA VAL A 37 -29.53 -33.43 -16.80
C VAL A 37 -29.80 -31.99 -16.39
N ALA A 38 -30.89 -31.75 -15.67
CA ALA A 38 -31.20 -30.39 -15.14
C ALA A 38 -30.09 -29.92 -14.18
N ALA A 39 -29.62 -30.78 -13.27
CA ALA A 39 -28.51 -30.45 -12.37
C ALA A 39 -27.22 -30.14 -13.14
N ALA A 40 -26.89 -30.91 -14.17
CA ALA A 40 -25.70 -30.68 -15.01
C ALA A 40 -25.80 -29.34 -15.76
N VAL A 41 -26.97 -29.01 -16.30
CA VAL A 41 -27.21 -27.71 -16.98
C VAL A 41 -27.12 -26.55 -15.98
N CYS A 42 -27.73 -26.68 -14.79
CA CYS A 42 -27.62 -25.66 -13.75
C CYS A 42 -26.17 -25.47 -13.29
N PHE A 43 -25.43 -26.58 -13.13
CA PHE A 43 -24.01 -26.53 -12.74
C PHE A 43 -23.13 -25.90 -13.83
N ALA A 44 -23.35 -26.25 -15.08
CA ALA A 44 -22.63 -25.65 -16.23
C ALA A 44 -22.92 -24.14 -16.35
N ASN A 45 -24.19 -23.72 -16.15
CA ASN A 45 -24.55 -22.32 -16.11
C ASN A 45 -23.92 -21.61 -14.91
N ALA A 46 -23.95 -22.21 -13.73
CA ALA A 46 -23.33 -21.63 -12.53
C ALA A 46 -21.82 -21.45 -12.70
N LEU A 47 -21.13 -22.44 -13.27
CA LEU A 47 -19.70 -22.33 -13.61
C LEU A 47 -19.44 -21.22 -14.66
N GLY A 48 -20.31 -21.09 -15.65
CA GLY A 48 -20.25 -20.03 -16.66
C GLY A 48 -20.42 -18.62 -16.05
N GLU A 49 -21.29 -18.48 -15.06
CA GLU A 49 -21.51 -17.20 -14.35
C GLU A 49 -20.39 -16.89 -13.36
N MET A 50 -19.83 -17.90 -12.67
CA MET A 50 -18.72 -17.70 -11.71
C MET A 50 -17.44 -17.12 -12.36
N GLY A 51 -17.27 -17.25 -13.68
CA GLY A 51 -16.16 -16.67 -14.42
C GLY A 51 -16.45 -15.32 -15.07
N LYS A 52 -17.64 -14.77 -14.90
CA LYS A 52 -18.03 -13.48 -15.48
C LYS A 52 -17.72 -12.36 -14.51
N VAL A 53 -16.88 -11.42 -14.96
CA VAL A 53 -16.70 -10.15 -14.29
C VAL A 53 -17.90 -9.27 -14.64
N GLN A 54 -18.60 -8.78 -13.64
CA GLN A 54 -19.76 -7.91 -13.83
C GLN A 54 -19.30 -6.48 -14.15
N PRO A 55 -20.02 -5.74 -15.02
CA PRO A 55 -19.77 -4.31 -15.21
C PRO A 55 -20.13 -3.53 -13.94
N GLY A 56 -19.53 -2.35 -13.79
CA GLY A 56 -19.77 -1.43 -12.68
C GLY A 56 -18.55 -1.25 -11.78
N TRP A 57 -18.75 -0.57 -10.66
CA TRP A 57 -17.69 -0.25 -9.71
C TRP A 57 -17.21 -1.51 -8.98
N GLN A 58 -15.91 -1.78 -9.10
CA GLN A 58 -15.24 -2.91 -8.46
C GLN A 58 -13.85 -2.51 -7.96
N GLU A 59 -13.41 -3.16 -6.92
CA GLU A 59 -12.02 -3.10 -6.49
C GLU A 59 -11.16 -3.97 -7.42
N ILE A 60 -10.08 -3.40 -7.91
CA ILE A 60 -9.12 -4.08 -8.77
C ILE A 60 -7.94 -4.53 -7.92
N LEU A 61 -7.77 -5.82 -7.80
CA LEU A 61 -6.64 -6.42 -7.09
C LEU A 61 -5.40 -6.46 -7.98
N ALA A 62 -4.23 -6.34 -7.37
CA ALA A 62 -2.96 -6.54 -8.04
C ALA A 62 -2.80 -7.99 -8.52
N THR A 63 -2.20 -8.17 -9.69
CA THR A 63 -1.97 -9.50 -10.30
C THR A 63 -0.49 -9.86 -10.23
N ASN A 64 -0.16 -10.90 -9.47
CA ASN A 64 1.21 -11.42 -9.30
C ASN A 64 2.23 -10.31 -8.94
N PRO A 65 2.00 -9.50 -7.90
CA PRO A 65 2.91 -8.43 -7.53
C PRO A 65 4.27 -9.00 -7.11
N ILE A 66 5.34 -8.32 -7.50
CA ILE A 66 6.72 -8.66 -7.14
C ILE A 66 7.09 -8.01 -5.80
N THR A 67 6.45 -6.88 -5.50
CA THR A 67 6.65 -6.13 -4.25
C THR A 67 5.39 -6.15 -3.39
N ALA A 68 5.52 -5.72 -2.13
CA ALA A 68 4.36 -5.53 -1.25
C ALA A 68 3.65 -4.16 -1.48
N ALA A 69 4.10 -3.35 -2.44
CA ALA A 69 3.60 -1.98 -2.62
C ALA A 69 2.08 -1.92 -2.80
N SER A 70 1.53 -2.83 -3.61
CA SER A 70 0.07 -2.87 -3.88
C SER A 70 -0.81 -3.07 -2.65
N GLN A 71 -0.26 -3.58 -1.53
CA GLN A 71 -0.99 -3.76 -0.28
C GLN A 71 -1.33 -2.42 0.40
N ASN A 72 -0.65 -1.34 0.01
CA ASN A 72 -0.89 0.01 0.53
C ASN A 72 -1.93 0.79 -0.27
N PHE A 73 -2.55 0.18 -1.28
CA PHE A 73 -3.45 0.89 -2.19
C PHE A 73 -4.77 0.16 -2.41
N VAL A 74 -5.79 0.95 -2.70
CA VAL A 74 -7.09 0.48 -3.18
C VAL A 74 -7.40 1.16 -4.50
N LEU A 75 -7.49 0.37 -5.58
CA LEU A 75 -7.96 0.85 -6.88
C LEU A 75 -9.42 0.44 -7.06
N THR A 76 -10.31 1.42 -7.05
CA THR A 76 -11.73 1.22 -7.38
C THR A 76 -11.96 1.70 -8.81
N TYR A 77 -12.48 0.83 -9.68
CA TYR A 77 -12.63 1.10 -11.10
C TYR A 77 -14.02 0.69 -11.61
N ASN A 78 -14.60 1.49 -12.52
CA ASN A 78 -15.90 1.23 -13.12
C ASN A 78 -15.71 0.42 -14.42
N LEU A 79 -15.80 -0.90 -14.32
CA LEU A 79 -15.60 -1.84 -15.42
C LEU A 79 -16.76 -1.80 -16.43
N GLY A 80 -16.42 -1.92 -17.72
CA GLY A 80 -17.41 -2.00 -18.79
C GLY A 80 -17.95 -0.66 -19.26
N ALA A 81 -17.41 0.46 -18.77
CA ALA A 81 -17.69 1.78 -19.29
C ALA A 81 -16.97 2.10 -20.60
N GLY A 82 -15.92 1.32 -20.92
CA GLY A 82 -15.12 1.46 -22.13
C GLY A 82 -15.53 0.51 -23.27
N SER A 83 -14.63 0.33 -24.22
CA SER A 83 -14.84 -0.53 -25.40
C SER A 83 -14.50 -2.01 -25.16
N LEU A 84 -13.85 -2.33 -24.04
CA LEU A 84 -13.45 -3.68 -23.69
C LEU A 84 -14.55 -4.40 -22.91
N SER A 85 -14.54 -5.75 -22.96
CA SER A 85 -15.37 -6.50 -22.01
C SER A 85 -14.87 -6.27 -20.57
N PRO A 86 -15.77 -6.29 -19.55
CA PRO A 86 -15.37 -6.05 -18.16
C PRO A 86 -14.19 -6.92 -17.70
N LYS A 87 -14.15 -8.20 -18.10
CA LYS A 87 -13.06 -9.11 -17.76
C LYS A 87 -11.73 -8.71 -18.41
N ALA A 88 -11.74 -8.36 -19.70
CA ALA A 88 -10.53 -7.95 -20.40
C ALA A 88 -10.00 -6.60 -19.89
N GLU A 89 -10.92 -5.68 -19.56
CA GLU A 89 -10.59 -4.39 -18.96
C GLU A 89 -9.98 -4.58 -17.57
N GLN A 90 -10.62 -5.38 -16.69
CA GLN A 90 -10.11 -5.71 -15.37
C GLN A 90 -8.68 -6.28 -15.44
N GLN A 91 -8.45 -7.23 -16.35
CA GLN A 91 -7.13 -7.84 -16.49
C GLN A 91 -6.08 -6.80 -16.88
N LYS A 92 -6.34 -5.99 -17.90
CA LYS A 92 -5.38 -4.97 -18.38
C LYS A 92 -5.13 -3.87 -17.36
N VAL A 93 -6.17 -3.41 -16.67
CA VAL A 93 -6.06 -2.41 -15.60
C VAL A 93 -5.22 -2.98 -14.45
N SER A 94 -5.50 -4.22 -14.02
CA SER A 94 -4.77 -4.89 -12.95
C SER A 94 -3.30 -5.12 -13.31
N GLU A 95 -3.00 -5.60 -14.52
CA GLU A 95 -1.63 -5.82 -15.00
C GLU A 95 -0.83 -4.51 -15.04
N LEU A 96 -1.40 -3.44 -15.61
CA LEU A 96 -0.73 -2.14 -15.69
C LEU A 96 -0.52 -1.54 -14.30
N TYR A 97 -1.55 -1.52 -13.47
CA TYR A 97 -1.52 -1.04 -12.10
C TYR A 97 -0.43 -1.75 -11.27
N THR A 98 -0.41 -3.09 -11.32
CA THR A 98 0.57 -3.88 -10.58
C THR A 98 1.99 -3.59 -11.03
N ARG A 99 2.22 -3.60 -12.36
CA ARG A 99 3.54 -3.37 -12.93
C ARG A 99 4.10 -2.01 -12.55
N VAL A 100 3.31 -0.94 -12.69
CA VAL A 100 3.79 0.41 -12.38
C VAL A 100 4.07 0.57 -10.89
N LEU A 101 3.24 0.03 -10.00
CA LEU A 101 3.52 0.05 -8.57
C LEU A 101 4.80 -0.70 -8.21
N ASP A 102 5.04 -1.86 -8.84
CA ASP A 102 6.24 -2.65 -8.58
C ASP A 102 7.50 -1.94 -9.07
N GLU A 103 7.51 -1.45 -10.32
CA GLU A 103 8.62 -0.70 -10.92
C GLU A 103 8.95 0.55 -10.10
N THR A 104 7.94 1.38 -9.80
CA THR A 104 8.13 2.59 -9.01
C THR A 104 8.59 2.26 -7.58
N SER A 105 8.01 1.23 -6.95
CA SER A 105 8.41 0.83 -5.60
C SER A 105 9.86 0.37 -5.52
N GLN A 106 10.35 -0.35 -6.53
CA GLN A 106 11.75 -0.77 -6.62
C GLN A 106 12.67 0.42 -6.84
N ALA A 107 12.29 1.36 -7.71
CA ALA A 107 13.05 2.57 -7.98
C ALA A 107 13.17 3.48 -6.75
N LEU A 108 12.10 3.64 -5.97
CA LEU A 108 12.06 4.45 -4.76
C LEU A 108 12.54 3.72 -3.49
N SER A 109 13.08 2.51 -3.61
CA SER A 109 13.52 1.71 -2.47
C SER A 109 14.90 2.12 -1.96
N ASN A 110 15.03 2.25 -0.63
CA ASN A 110 16.32 2.36 0.06
C ASN A 110 17.00 1.00 0.30
N GLN A 111 16.44 -0.09 -0.21
CA GLN A 111 17.07 -1.40 -0.20
C GLN A 111 17.65 -1.71 -1.57
N ALA A 112 18.76 -2.43 -1.60
CA ALA A 112 19.38 -2.86 -2.85
C ALA A 112 18.45 -3.80 -3.63
N VAL A 113 18.18 -3.47 -4.89
CA VAL A 113 17.43 -4.31 -5.83
C VAL A 113 18.36 -4.70 -6.97
N SER A 114 18.47 -5.99 -7.25
CA SER A 114 19.39 -6.48 -8.28
C SER A 114 19.03 -5.95 -9.66
N GLY A 115 20.00 -5.29 -10.31
CA GLY A 115 19.82 -4.74 -11.66
C GLY A 115 19.07 -3.41 -11.73
N VAL A 116 18.72 -2.81 -10.59
CA VAL A 116 17.99 -1.52 -10.49
C VAL A 116 18.89 -0.49 -9.81
N ASN A 117 19.14 0.62 -10.50
CA ASN A 117 19.80 1.78 -9.92
C ASN A 117 18.73 2.67 -9.24
N ASN A 118 18.47 2.35 -8.00
CA ASN A 118 17.41 2.94 -7.20
C ASN A 118 17.94 3.95 -6.15
N LEU A 119 17.07 4.39 -5.27
CA LEU A 119 17.39 5.33 -4.20
C LEU A 119 18.52 4.82 -3.27
N HIS A 120 18.59 3.50 -3.02
CA HIS A 120 19.71 2.90 -2.29
C HIS A 120 21.05 3.16 -3.00
N THR A 121 21.11 2.94 -4.32
CA THR A 121 22.31 3.17 -5.11
C THR A 121 22.75 4.64 -5.02
N LEU A 122 21.79 5.57 -5.09
CA LEU A 122 22.06 7.01 -4.97
C LEU A 122 22.63 7.38 -3.59
N ASN A 123 22.05 6.85 -2.51
CA ASN A 123 22.54 7.08 -1.14
C ASN A 123 23.93 6.50 -0.87
N ARG A 124 24.27 5.37 -1.52
CA ARG A 124 25.59 4.71 -1.34
C ARG A 124 26.69 5.34 -2.14
N GLN A 125 26.39 6.20 -3.11
CA GLN A 125 27.38 6.82 -4.00
C GLN A 125 27.19 8.34 -4.07
N PRO A 126 27.26 9.06 -2.93
CA PRO A 126 27.13 10.52 -2.95
C PRO A 126 28.24 11.15 -3.82
N ASN A 127 27.91 12.25 -4.47
CA ASN A 127 28.78 13.00 -5.37
C ASN A 127 29.17 12.28 -6.68
N ALA A 128 28.55 11.13 -6.99
CA ALA A 128 28.71 10.45 -8.27
C ALA A 128 27.49 10.70 -9.19
N ASP A 129 27.72 10.68 -10.51
CA ASP A 129 26.65 10.67 -11.51
C ASP A 129 26.14 9.25 -11.69
N ILE A 130 24.86 9.04 -11.43
CA ILE A 130 24.21 7.73 -11.49
C ILE A 130 23.05 7.81 -12.45
N GLN A 131 23.08 7.00 -13.49
CA GLN A 131 21.92 6.78 -14.33
C GLN A 131 20.94 5.89 -13.55
N VAL A 132 19.75 6.41 -13.31
CA VAL A 132 18.73 5.78 -12.47
C VAL A 132 17.51 5.36 -13.28
N GLU A 133 16.60 4.60 -12.65
CA GLU A 133 15.31 4.31 -13.25
C GLU A 133 14.50 5.60 -13.48
N PRO A 134 13.72 5.68 -14.57
CA PRO A 134 12.93 6.87 -14.90
C PRO A 134 11.99 7.32 -13.77
N GLU A 135 11.44 6.38 -13.02
CA GLU A 135 10.53 6.60 -11.89
C GLU A 135 11.22 7.36 -10.75
N LEU A 136 12.49 7.04 -10.47
CA LEU A 136 13.27 7.74 -9.46
C LEU A 136 13.62 9.16 -9.91
N TYR A 137 14.01 9.30 -11.18
CA TYR A 137 14.28 10.62 -11.77
C TYR A 137 13.04 11.52 -11.71
N GLU A 138 11.88 10.99 -12.10
CA GLU A 138 10.62 11.69 -12.07
C GLU A 138 10.19 12.10 -10.66
N ALA A 139 10.37 11.23 -9.67
CA ALA A 139 10.08 11.53 -8.27
C ALA A 139 10.88 12.75 -7.78
N PHE A 140 12.17 12.82 -8.07
CA PHE A 140 12.98 14.00 -7.73
C PHE A 140 12.59 15.25 -8.54
N ARG A 141 12.18 15.09 -9.78
CA ARG A 141 11.67 16.19 -10.61
C ARG A 141 10.40 16.81 -10.04
N VAL A 142 9.49 15.96 -9.51
CA VAL A 142 8.28 16.42 -8.82
C VAL A 142 8.64 17.22 -7.56
N LEU A 143 9.59 16.73 -6.75
CA LEU A 143 10.03 17.41 -5.54
C LEU A 143 10.71 18.76 -5.85
N GLU A 144 11.56 18.80 -6.87
CA GLU A 144 12.22 20.04 -7.32
C GLU A 144 11.19 21.08 -7.77
N ASN A 145 10.24 20.67 -8.62
CA ASN A 145 9.16 21.56 -9.09
C ASN A 145 8.28 22.09 -7.94
N ALA A 146 8.07 21.28 -6.91
CA ALA A 146 7.33 21.68 -5.71
C ALA A 146 8.18 22.52 -4.73
N GLY A 147 9.48 22.65 -4.96
CA GLY A 147 10.42 23.27 -4.00
C GLY A 147 10.49 22.52 -2.66
N SER A 148 10.15 21.22 -2.67
CA SER A 148 10.09 20.40 -1.47
C SER A 148 11.47 19.86 -1.07
N ARG A 149 11.81 20.04 0.20
CA ARG A 149 13.03 19.47 0.79
C ARG A 149 12.76 18.33 1.75
N MET A 150 11.54 17.80 1.76
CA MET A 150 11.12 16.75 2.69
C MET A 150 12.01 15.48 2.61
N ALA A 151 12.44 15.11 1.41
CA ALA A 151 13.28 13.92 1.20
C ALA A 151 14.64 13.99 1.93
N TYR A 152 15.16 15.17 2.23
CA TYR A 152 16.46 15.36 2.87
C TYR A 152 16.43 15.21 4.40
N TYR A 153 15.24 15.03 4.98
CA TYR A 153 15.06 14.73 6.41
C TYR A 153 15.14 13.22 6.71
N ALA A 154 15.60 12.42 5.77
CA ALA A 154 15.66 10.96 5.89
C ALA A 154 16.27 10.45 7.21
N PRO A 155 17.44 10.94 7.68
CA PRO A 155 18.01 10.43 8.94
C PRO A 155 17.15 10.76 10.16
N MET A 156 16.42 11.88 10.12
CA MET A 156 15.49 12.24 11.20
C MET A 156 14.24 11.36 11.16
N ALA A 157 13.76 10.98 9.95
CA ALA A 157 12.68 10.02 9.81
C ALA A 157 13.10 8.64 10.36
N GLU A 158 14.30 8.16 10.04
CA GLU A 158 14.85 6.92 10.61
C GLU A 158 14.95 6.95 12.14
N GLN A 159 15.31 8.11 12.72
CA GLN A 159 15.31 8.30 14.18
C GLN A 159 13.90 8.15 14.78
N TYR A 160 12.87 8.72 14.14
CA TYR A 160 11.49 8.56 14.59
C TYR A 160 10.97 7.13 14.37
N ASP A 161 11.32 6.48 13.28
CA ASP A 161 10.96 5.08 13.03
C ASP A 161 11.56 4.16 14.10
N ALA A 162 12.81 4.43 14.52
CA ALA A 162 13.44 3.73 15.62
C ALA A 162 12.67 3.95 16.94
N LEU A 163 12.27 5.20 17.24
CA LEU A 163 11.47 5.54 18.40
C LEU A 163 10.12 4.80 18.41
N PHE A 164 9.41 4.80 17.28
CA PHE A 164 8.11 4.14 17.15
C PHE A 164 8.18 2.61 17.20
N SER A 165 9.35 2.06 16.94
CA SER A 165 9.61 0.60 17.01
C SER A 165 9.96 0.13 18.43
N CYS A 166 10.20 1.04 19.39
CA CYS A 166 10.53 0.71 20.76
C CYS A 166 9.32 0.12 21.51
N THR A 167 9.62 -0.81 22.42
CA THR A 167 8.60 -1.42 23.31
C THR A 167 8.59 -0.78 24.69
N TYR A 168 9.73 -0.27 25.15
CA TYR A 168 9.94 0.25 26.50
C TYR A 168 10.42 1.70 26.47
N ASP A 169 9.99 2.49 27.47
CA ASP A 169 10.31 3.90 27.58
C ASP A 169 11.82 4.17 27.64
N GLU A 170 12.59 3.30 28.31
CA GLU A 170 14.05 3.44 28.44
C GLU A 170 14.77 3.33 27.08
N GLU A 171 14.20 2.56 26.15
CA GLU A 171 14.70 2.46 24.77
C GLU A 171 14.22 3.65 23.94
N ALA A 172 12.95 4.02 24.04
CA ALA A 172 12.33 5.08 23.29
C ALA A 172 12.97 6.45 23.55
N VAL A 173 13.31 6.76 24.80
CA VAL A 173 13.95 8.02 25.21
C VAL A 173 15.22 8.31 24.40
N GLN A 174 16.02 7.30 24.04
CA GLN A 174 17.28 7.48 23.31
C GLN A 174 17.08 8.04 21.89
N PHE A 175 15.90 7.91 21.34
CA PHE A 175 15.53 8.39 20.01
C PHE A 175 14.65 9.63 20.03
N ASP A 176 14.19 10.04 21.23
CA ASP A 176 13.27 11.17 21.38
C ASP A 176 14.04 12.50 21.49
N PRO A 177 13.96 13.39 20.47
CA PRO A 177 14.63 14.68 20.47
C PRO A 177 14.22 15.61 21.61
N GLN A 178 13.06 15.37 22.25
CA GLN A 178 12.56 16.20 23.36
C GLN A 178 13.02 15.70 24.73
N ARG A 179 13.39 14.40 24.83
CA ARG A 179 13.73 13.75 26.10
C ARG A 179 15.22 13.42 26.26
N ASP A 180 15.91 13.23 25.14
CA ASP A 180 17.33 12.96 25.12
C ASP A 180 18.11 14.08 24.41
N LYS A 181 19.17 14.55 25.08
CA LYS A 181 20.00 15.67 24.57
C LYS A 181 20.72 15.30 23.28
N ALA A 182 21.27 14.09 23.20
CA ALA A 182 22.03 13.66 22.03
C ALA A 182 21.09 13.45 20.82
N ALA A 183 19.89 12.87 21.06
CA ALA A 183 18.84 12.76 20.05
C ALA A 183 18.38 14.14 19.55
N GLY A 184 18.25 15.12 20.44
CA GLY A 184 17.90 16.50 20.10
C GLY A 184 18.99 17.20 19.28
N GLU A 185 20.26 17.04 19.65
CA GLU A 185 21.40 17.59 18.91
C GLU A 185 21.52 16.94 17.51
N PHE A 186 21.30 15.63 17.41
CA PHE A 186 21.25 14.91 16.12
C PHE A 186 20.14 15.45 15.22
N ALA A 187 18.90 15.51 15.72
CA ALA A 187 17.75 16.00 14.94
C ALA A 187 17.97 17.46 14.48
N ALA A 188 18.50 18.33 15.36
CA ALA A 188 18.81 19.72 15.02
C ALA A 188 19.88 19.82 13.93
N ARG A 189 20.91 18.96 13.99
CA ARG A 189 22.00 18.94 12.99
C ARG A 189 21.50 18.46 11.64
N ILE A 190 20.73 17.37 11.61
CA ILE A 190 20.09 16.88 10.39
C ILE A 190 19.15 17.93 9.78
N ALA A 191 18.33 18.57 10.61
CA ALA A 191 17.44 19.64 10.13
C ALA A 191 18.20 20.84 9.53
N ALA A 192 19.40 21.16 10.07
CA ALA A 192 20.26 22.20 9.50
C ALA A 192 20.77 21.80 8.10
N PHE A 193 21.30 20.59 7.94
CA PHE A 193 21.74 20.08 6.65
C PHE A 193 20.58 19.95 5.66
N ALA A 194 19.44 19.43 6.09
CA ALA A 194 18.27 19.25 5.21
C ALA A 194 17.73 20.58 4.66
N LYS A 195 17.85 21.68 5.38
CA LYS A 195 17.43 23.02 4.93
C LYS A 195 18.43 23.69 3.96
N ASP A 196 19.70 23.31 4.03
CA ASP A 196 20.76 23.93 3.26
C ASP A 196 21.04 23.16 1.95
N SER A 197 20.76 23.79 0.82
CA SER A 197 21.05 23.20 -0.49
C SER A 197 22.55 23.09 -0.79
N ALA A 198 23.41 23.83 -0.09
CA ALA A 198 24.86 23.66 -0.20
C ALA A 198 25.34 22.43 0.60
N ALA A 199 24.60 22.00 1.61
CA ALA A 199 24.94 20.83 2.40
C ALA A 199 24.48 19.51 1.73
N VAL A 200 23.26 19.49 1.20
CA VAL A 200 22.72 18.31 0.51
C VAL A 200 21.69 18.71 -0.55
N GLN A 201 21.82 18.19 -1.77
CA GLN A 201 20.78 18.29 -2.80
C GLN A 201 20.92 17.20 -3.85
N VAL A 202 19.85 16.84 -4.52
CA VAL A 202 19.87 16.02 -5.72
C VAL A 202 19.83 16.93 -6.94
N ARG A 203 20.77 16.76 -7.86
CA ARG A 203 20.78 17.40 -9.17
C ARG A 203 20.24 16.48 -10.23
N LEU A 204 19.34 17.00 -11.03
CA LEU A 204 18.80 16.34 -12.20
C LEU A 204 19.70 16.66 -13.40
N LEU A 205 20.27 15.64 -14.00
CA LEU A 205 21.13 15.71 -15.17
C LEU A 205 20.44 15.05 -16.37
N PRO A 206 20.90 15.26 -17.62
CA PRO A 206 20.31 14.60 -18.80
C PRO A 206 20.32 13.04 -18.66
N ASP A 207 19.50 12.39 -19.50
CA ASP A 207 19.46 10.93 -19.66
C ASP A 207 19.13 10.17 -18.36
N ASN A 208 18.15 10.65 -17.58
CA ASN A 208 17.76 10.09 -16.28
C ASN A 208 18.96 9.89 -15.33
N THR A 209 19.89 10.83 -15.35
CA THR A 209 21.05 10.80 -14.46
C THR A 209 20.79 11.71 -13.26
N LEU A 210 21.08 11.21 -12.07
CA LEU A 210 21.02 11.96 -10.82
C LEU A 210 22.41 12.06 -10.20
N ARG A 211 22.67 13.17 -9.52
CA ARG A 211 23.79 13.31 -8.60
C ARG A 211 23.29 13.77 -7.25
N LEU A 212 23.51 12.97 -6.22
CA LEU A 212 23.28 13.37 -4.83
C LEU A 212 24.53 14.13 -4.37
N GLU A 213 24.47 15.46 -4.38
CA GLU A 213 25.54 16.31 -3.87
C GLU A 213 25.45 16.38 -2.35
N VAL A 214 26.52 16.00 -1.68
CA VAL A 214 26.66 16.05 -0.21
C VAL A 214 27.96 16.75 0.11
N SER A 215 27.92 17.78 0.95
CA SER A 215 29.09 18.52 1.39
C SER A 215 30.04 17.66 2.20
N GLN A 216 31.33 18.02 2.21
CA GLN A 216 32.31 17.28 3.01
C GLN A 216 31.99 17.31 4.50
N GLU A 217 31.49 18.45 5.01
CA GLU A 217 31.04 18.59 6.40
C GLU A 217 29.94 17.59 6.75
N TYR A 218 28.94 17.42 5.86
CA TYR A 218 27.88 16.45 6.10
C TYR A 218 28.35 15.00 5.97
N LEU A 219 29.25 14.70 5.03
CA LEU A 219 29.85 13.38 4.91
C LEU A 219 30.65 12.98 6.15
N ASP A 220 31.42 13.93 6.72
CA ASP A 220 32.20 13.70 7.94
C ASP A 220 31.25 13.46 9.14
N TYR A 221 30.23 14.28 9.29
CA TYR A 221 29.19 14.11 10.31
C TYR A 221 28.46 12.76 10.15
N ALA A 222 28.09 12.40 8.93
CA ALA A 222 27.40 11.13 8.63
C ALA A 222 28.26 9.93 9.05
N ARG A 223 29.57 9.97 8.79
CA ARG A 223 30.51 8.91 9.19
C ARG A 223 30.61 8.78 10.72
N GLU A 224 30.60 9.92 11.45
CA GLU A 224 30.68 9.93 12.91
C GLU A 224 29.39 9.47 13.57
N SER A 225 28.23 9.82 12.97
CA SER A 225 26.89 9.55 13.53
C SER A 225 26.23 8.28 12.98
N GLY A 226 26.86 7.61 12.00
CA GLY A 226 26.30 6.39 11.39
C GLY A 226 25.17 6.64 10.39
N VAL A 227 25.02 7.86 9.86
CA VAL A 227 24.04 8.17 8.81
C VAL A 227 24.48 7.53 7.50
N GLU A 228 23.61 6.71 6.90
CA GLU A 228 23.82 6.06 5.62
C GLU A 228 22.79 6.50 4.55
N THR A 229 21.67 7.06 4.98
CA THR A 229 20.56 7.50 4.13
C THR A 229 20.47 9.02 4.16
N PHE A 230 20.90 9.70 3.10
CA PHE A 230 20.84 11.17 2.98
C PHE A 230 19.49 11.64 2.46
N VAL A 231 18.83 10.81 1.67
CA VAL A 231 17.53 11.11 1.04
C VAL A 231 16.60 9.89 1.13
N ASP A 232 15.35 10.15 1.48
CA ASP A 232 14.24 9.19 1.43
C ASP A 232 12.93 9.92 1.15
N PHE A 233 11.98 9.23 0.52
CA PHE A 233 10.68 9.83 0.25
C PHE A 233 9.74 9.75 1.46
N GLY A 234 9.97 8.84 2.40
CA GLY A 234 9.20 8.73 3.64
C GLY A 234 7.69 8.73 3.38
N ILE A 235 6.98 9.66 4.03
CA ILE A 235 5.53 9.83 3.87
C ILE A 235 5.08 10.22 2.46
N LEU A 236 5.97 10.73 1.61
CA LEU A 236 5.67 11.11 0.23
C LEU A 236 5.63 9.90 -0.70
N ARG A 237 6.21 8.77 -0.29
CA ARG A 237 6.38 7.59 -1.14
C ARG A 237 5.07 7.07 -1.72
N ASN A 238 4.05 6.89 -0.88
CA ASN A 238 2.77 6.38 -1.36
C ASN A 238 2.05 7.40 -2.27
N ALA A 239 2.22 8.70 -2.06
CA ALA A 239 1.69 9.71 -2.97
C ALA A 239 2.36 9.62 -4.36
N LEU A 240 3.69 9.47 -4.40
CA LEU A 240 4.44 9.30 -5.64
C LEU A 240 4.06 8.01 -6.38
N LEU A 241 3.90 6.89 -5.67
CA LEU A 241 3.43 5.63 -6.25
C LEU A 241 2.00 5.76 -6.80
N CYS A 242 1.12 6.43 -6.04
CA CYS A 242 -0.26 6.69 -6.45
C CYS A 242 -0.31 7.53 -7.74
N ASP A 243 0.49 8.60 -7.80
CA ASP A 243 0.57 9.46 -8.98
C ASP A 243 1.11 8.70 -10.19
N ALA A 244 2.20 7.96 -10.05
CA ALA A 244 2.78 7.17 -11.14
C ALA A 244 1.76 6.17 -11.71
N ALA A 245 1.07 5.42 -10.84
CA ALA A 245 0.08 4.45 -11.26
C ALA A 245 -1.17 5.10 -11.87
N ALA A 246 -1.66 6.20 -11.30
CA ALA A 246 -2.79 6.96 -11.83
C ALA A 246 -2.48 7.54 -13.21
N ASP A 247 -1.31 8.16 -13.37
CA ASP A 247 -0.90 8.75 -14.64
C ASP A 247 -0.71 7.70 -15.74
N ALA A 248 -0.12 6.54 -15.42
CA ALA A 248 0.01 5.43 -16.35
C ALA A 248 -1.36 4.87 -16.79
N LEU A 249 -2.30 4.71 -15.86
CA LEU A 249 -3.67 4.29 -16.19
C LEU A 249 -4.37 5.30 -17.09
N VAL A 250 -4.28 6.58 -16.77
CA VAL A 250 -4.87 7.67 -17.59
C VAL A 250 -4.26 7.71 -18.99
N GLN A 251 -2.93 7.61 -19.12
CA GLN A 251 -2.23 7.57 -20.41
C GLN A 251 -2.63 6.37 -21.26
N ALA A 252 -2.92 5.24 -20.62
CA ALA A 252 -3.42 4.03 -21.31
C ALA A 252 -4.93 4.10 -21.64
N GLY A 253 -5.63 5.19 -21.27
CA GLY A 253 -7.04 5.41 -21.55
C GLY A 253 -7.98 4.79 -20.48
N TYR A 254 -7.45 4.32 -19.36
CA TYR A 254 -8.22 3.81 -18.23
C TYR A 254 -8.54 4.94 -17.27
N VAL A 255 -9.68 5.61 -17.48
CA VAL A 255 -9.99 6.86 -16.78
C VAL A 255 -11.14 6.77 -15.78
N GLN A 256 -11.82 5.62 -15.67
CA GLN A 256 -13.04 5.45 -14.89
C GLN A 256 -12.76 4.88 -13.49
N GLY A 257 -11.91 5.54 -12.70
CA GLY A 257 -11.52 4.99 -11.40
C GLY A 257 -10.99 6.01 -10.40
N VAL A 258 -10.75 5.51 -9.20
CA VAL A 258 -10.07 6.21 -8.10
C VAL A 258 -9.00 5.28 -7.53
N LEU A 259 -7.79 5.77 -7.42
CA LEU A 259 -6.69 5.12 -6.73
C LEU A 259 -6.44 5.85 -5.41
N SER A 260 -6.43 5.12 -4.31
CA SER A 260 -6.19 5.67 -2.97
C SER A 260 -5.14 4.87 -2.22
N SER A 261 -4.28 5.56 -1.48
CA SER A 261 -3.36 4.95 -0.53
C SER A 261 -4.01 4.85 0.86
N LEU A 262 -3.57 3.88 1.66
CA LEU A 262 -4.07 3.66 3.02
C LEU A 262 -3.65 4.76 3.99
N ASP A 263 -2.63 5.54 3.66
CA ASP A 263 -2.14 6.68 4.44
C ASP A 263 -2.84 8.02 4.13
N GLY A 264 -3.85 7.98 3.25
CA GLY A 264 -4.78 9.10 3.07
C GLY A 264 -4.58 9.94 1.81
N TYR A 265 -3.71 9.54 0.87
CA TYR A 265 -3.63 10.18 -0.43
C TYR A 265 -4.49 9.45 -1.47
N ALA A 266 -5.20 10.18 -2.32
CA ALA A 266 -6.03 9.60 -3.37
C ALA A 266 -6.03 10.44 -4.65
N ARG A 267 -6.13 9.76 -5.79
CA ARG A 267 -6.26 10.36 -7.13
C ARG A 267 -7.46 9.79 -7.88
N SER A 268 -8.27 10.67 -8.47
CA SER A 268 -9.24 10.25 -9.49
C SER A 268 -8.54 10.09 -10.85
N LEU A 269 -9.02 9.13 -11.65
CA LEU A 269 -8.46 8.81 -12.97
C LEU A 269 -9.15 9.58 -14.10
N ASN A 270 -9.40 10.87 -13.93
CA ASN A 270 -9.92 11.75 -14.98
C ASN A 270 -11.30 11.36 -15.56
N GLY A 271 -12.08 10.55 -14.83
CA GLY A 271 -13.41 10.12 -15.24
C GLY A 271 -14.53 11.09 -14.85
N GLU A 272 -15.75 10.57 -14.80
CA GLU A 272 -16.96 11.27 -14.42
C GLU A 272 -17.01 11.63 -12.92
N GLU A 273 -18.12 12.18 -12.46
CA GLU A 273 -18.29 12.58 -11.07
C GLU A 273 -18.04 11.46 -10.07
N PHE A 274 -17.30 11.79 -9.02
CA PHE A 274 -17.08 10.93 -7.86
C PHE A 274 -17.69 11.55 -6.63
N ALA A 275 -18.22 10.69 -5.76
CA ALA A 275 -18.70 11.05 -4.43
C ALA A 275 -17.79 10.42 -3.39
N LEU A 276 -17.07 11.23 -2.63
CA LEU A 276 -16.26 10.78 -1.52
C LEU A 276 -16.98 11.05 -0.21
N ASN A 277 -17.22 9.99 0.57
CA ASN A 277 -17.78 10.12 1.91
C ASN A 277 -16.72 10.56 2.91
N ILE A 278 -17.03 11.58 3.68
CA ILE A 278 -16.20 12.03 4.80
C ILE A 278 -16.73 11.39 6.08
N PHE A 279 -15.87 10.67 6.77
CA PHE A 279 -16.23 9.97 7.99
C PHE A 279 -15.59 10.63 9.20
N GLU A 280 -16.34 10.67 10.29
CA GLU A 280 -15.87 11.07 11.62
C GLU A 280 -16.10 9.91 12.59
N ARG A 281 -15.17 9.73 13.53
CA ARG A 281 -15.38 8.80 14.65
C ARG A 281 -15.90 9.56 15.86
N GLN A 282 -17.15 9.29 16.22
CA GLN A 282 -17.80 9.83 17.41
C GLN A 282 -18.17 8.68 18.36
N ASN A 283 -17.68 8.70 19.59
CA ASN A 283 -18.00 7.69 20.63
C ASN A 283 -17.77 6.24 20.14
N GLY A 284 -16.67 5.97 19.45
CA GLY A 284 -16.31 4.67 18.92
C GLY A 284 -17.09 4.22 17.67
N LYS A 285 -18.02 5.04 17.17
CA LYS A 285 -18.79 4.75 15.95
C LYS A 285 -18.34 5.62 14.80
N ILE A 286 -18.26 5.01 13.62
CA ILE A 286 -17.99 5.74 12.37
C ILE A 286 -19.31 6.34 11.88
N LYS A 287 -19.32 7.65 11.65
CA LYS A 287 -20.46 8.40 11.13
C LYS A 287 -20.05 9.13 9.87
N ASN A 288 -20.84 9.03 8.81
CA ASN A 288 -20.69 9.89 7.63
C ASN A 288 -21.14 11.30 8.00
N VAL A 289 -20.23 12.27 7.90
CA VAL A 289 -20.49 13.69 8.25
C VAL A 289 -20.58 14.59 7.03
N GLY A 290 -20.26 14.06 5.84
CA GLY A 290 -20.37 14.83 4.60
C GLY A 290 -20.03 14.00 3.38
N ILE A 291 -20.30 14.59 2.21
CA ILE A 291 -19.94 14.03 0.90
C ILE A 291 -19.26 15.14 0.11
N VAL A 292 -18.09 14.85 -0.46
CA VAL A 292 -17.43 15.71 -1.44
C VAL A 292 -17.69 15.14 -2.82
N ASN A 293 -18.42 15.92 -3.65
CA ASN A 293 -18.59 15.60 -5.06
C ASN A 293 -17.56 16.37 -5.88
N TYR A 294 -16.90 15.67 -6.80
CA TYR A 294 -15.96 16.28 -7.73
C TYR A 294 -15.97 15.54 -9.07
N SER A 295 -15.52 16.22 -10.11
CA SER A 295 -15.40 15.68 -11.46
C SER A 295 -14.03 15.97 -12.05
N GLY A 296 -13.57 15.10 -12.94
CA GLY A 296 -12.25 15.20 -13.56
C GLY A 296 -11.09 14.78 -12.64
N PRO A 297 -9.86 15.05 -13.05
CA PRO A 297 -8.68 14.69 -12.29
C PRO A 297 -8.62 15.50 -10.99
N ALA A 298 -8.57 14.82 -9.87
CA ALA A 298 -8.47 15.44 -8.55
C ALA A 298 -7.54 14.63 -7.65
N ALA A 299 -6.77 15.34 -6.82
CA ALA A 299 -6.02 14.75 -5.72
C ALA A 299 -6.68 15.14 -4.39
N LEU A 300 -6.71 14.20 -3.47
CA LEU A 300 -7.24 14.40 -2.12
C LEU A 300 -6.20 13.93 -1.11
N VAL A 301 -6.05 14.72 -0.05
CA VAL A 301 -5.24 14.34 1.12
C VAL A 301 -6.15 14.32 2.34
N SER A 302 -6.21 13.17 3.00
CA SER A 302 -6.95 13.01 4.25
C SER A 302 -6.00 13.09 5.43
N PHE A 303 -6.33 13.91 6.42
CA PHE A 303 -5.60 14.00 7.68
C PHE A 303 -6.43 13.38 8.80
N ARG A 304 -5.77 12.65 9.70
CA ARG A 304 -6.41 12.10 10.89
C ARG A 304 -5.51 12.29 12.10
N ALA A 305 -6.13 12.43 13.29
CA ALA A 305 -5.39 12.43 14.55
C ALA A 305 -4.85 11.01 14.85
N PHE A 306 -3.66 10.93 15.41
CA PHE A 306 -3.06 9.69 15.91
C PHE A 306 -3.02 9.66 17.44
N PRO A 307 -3.14 8.48 18.04
CA PRO A 307 -3.65 7.25 17.42
C PRO A 307 -5.13 7.40 17.04
N ALA A 308 -5.52 6.92 15.86
CA ALA A 308 -6.91 6.96 15.43
C ALA A 308 -7.76 5.91 16.16
N THR A 309 -7.15 4.81 16.57
CA THR A 309 -7.75 3.72 17.35
C THR A 309 -6.74 3.16 18.35
N GLU A 310 -7.21 2.42 19.36
CA GLU A 310 -6.34 1.71 20.31
C GLU A 310 -5.45 0.63 19.63
N SER A 311 -5.82 0.20 18.44
CA SER A 311 -5.04 -0.77 17.64
C SER A 311 -4.04 -0.11 16.68
N ASP A 312 -4.03 1.21 16.56
CA ASP A 312 -3.01 1.89 15.78
C ASP A 312 -1.67 1.78 16.53
N THR A 313 -0.73 1.06 15.94
CA THR A 313 0.60 0.80 16.53
C THR A 313 1.74 1.29 15.62
N VAL A 314 1.41 2.03 14.57
CA VAL A 314 2.35 2.49 13.56
C VAL A 314 2.43 4.01 13.57
N ASN A 315 3.64 4.54 13.43
CA ASN A 315 3.92 5.97 13.34
C ASN A 315 3.58 6.78 14.61
N TYR A 316 3.58 6.18 15.77
CA TYR A 316 3.54 6.89 17.04
C TYR A 316 4.08 6.04 18.19
N TYR A 317 4.49 6.71 19.27
CA TYR A 317 4.87 6.08 20.53
C TYR A 317 4.10 6.73 21.68
N THR A 318 3.63 5.90 22.61
CA THR A 318 2.96 6.39 23.83
C THR A 318 3.80 6.00 25.05
N TYR A 319 4.33 7.00 25.73
CA TYR A 319 5.07 6.81 27.00
C TYR A 319 4.13 6.38 28.12
N SER A 320 4.70 5.75 29.16
CA SER A 320 3.96 5.34 30.37
C SER A 320 3.33 6.52 31.13
N ASP A 321 3.85 7.73 30.95
CA ASP A 321 3.27 8.96 31.48
C ASP A 321 2.09 9.52 30.65
N GLY A 322 1.71 8.85 29.58
CA GLY A 322 0.62 9.23 28.68
C GLY A 322 1.03 10.22 27.57
N THR A 323 2.30 10.64 27.51
CA THR A 323 2.77 11.48 26.39
C THR A 323 2.79 10.69 25.10
N VAL A 324 2.22 11.26 24.05
CA VAL A 324 2.20 10.66 22.70
C VAL A 324 3.14 11.44 21.79
N ILE A 325 4.06 10.74 21.16
CA ILE A 325 4.92 11.27 20.08
C ILE A 325 4.38 10.76 18.75
N CYS A 326 4.10 11.69 17.84
CA CYS A 326 3.56 11.39 16.51
C CYS A 326 4.06 12.44 15.51
N PRO A 327 4.51 12.06 14.31
CA PRO A 327 5.05 12.98 13.29
C PRO A 327 4.00 13.97 12.76
N TYR A 328 2.72 13.71 12.99
CA TYR A 328 1.61 14.53 12.48
C TYR A 328 1.06 15.56 13.47
N LEU A 329 1.59 15.60 14.69
CA LEU A 329 1.11 16.52 15.74
C LEU A 329 2.04 17.72 15.96
N ASN A 330 3.14 17.80 15.22
CA ASN A 330 4.15 18.84 15.39
C ASN A 330 4.25 19.75 14.17
#